data_c47304eea9886592519caf5ce6e66e67
#
_entry.id   c47304eea9886592519caf5ce6e66e67
#
_cell.length_a   1.000
_cell.length_b   1.000
_cell.length_c   1.000
_cell.angle_alpha   90.00
_cell.angle_beta   90.00
_cell.angle_gamma   90.00
#
_symmetry.space_group_name_H-M   'P 1'
#
loop_
_entity.id
_entity.type
_entity.pdbx_description
1 polymer ?
#
loop_
_entity_poly.entity_id
_entity_poly.type
_entity_poly.pdbx_seq_one_letter_code
_entity_poly.pdbx_strand_id
1 'polypeptide(L)'
;MGEGDPLDTQRYPPSPAAELGGSGFADVQEIGRGGFGVVYRCTQEDLDRTVAVKVLTVELDEENRARFFREQRAMGRLTGHPNIVNILQVGATDSGCPYIVMPYHPQNSLEARVREGGPLALDQVLRLGVKMAGAVESAHRLGILHRDVKPANILLTDYGEPELADFGIAHISGGFETATGAVTGSPAYTAPEVLGGDPPSPAADVYGLGATLFSALTGHAAFERRSGEQVVAQFLRITTQEVPDLREHGIPDDVSAVIARAMSRDPISGRPLPPTSGNSYEGCNATTASLSTRWHFVRNPMRRGTGSNRPRAADGCRSLPRRGARRDVSPWN
;
A
#
# COMPACT_ATOMS: atom_id res chain seq x y z
N MET A 1 44.58 -48.49 17.70
CA MET A 1 44.89 -47.44 16.71
C MET A 1 43.87 -47.51 15.65
N GLY A 2 42.97 -46.53 15.66
CA GLY A 2 41.92 -46.34 14.71
C GLY A 2 41.34 -44.97 15.04
N GLU A 3 41.97 -43.92 14.52
CA GLU A 3 41.52 -42.54 14.59
C GLU A 3 40.26 -42.42 13.72
N GLY A 4 39.15 -42.25 14.35
CA GLY A 4 37.93 -41.76 13.73
C GLY A 4 37.91 -40.26 13.90
N ASP A 5 38.13 -39.54 12.83
CA ASP A 5 37.94 -38.11 12.75
C ASP A 5 36.42 -37.80 12.62
N PRO A 6 35.79 -37.19 13.61
CA PRO A 6 34.44 -36.68 13.46
C PRO A 6 34.51 -35.20 13.16
N LEU A 7 34.86 -34.81 11.94
CA LEU A 7 34.43 -33.54 11.38
C LEU A 7 32.96 -33.68 10.98
N ASP A 8 32.13 -33.69 12.00
CA ASP A 8 30.70 -33.42 11.86
C ASP A 8 30.56 -31.97 11.39
N THR A 9 30.64 -31.79 10.08
CA THR A 9 30.29 -30.53 9.44
C THR A 9 28.82 -30.28 9.74
N GLN A 10 28.52 -29.50 10.77
CA GLN A 10 27.22 -28.88 10.96
C GLN A 10 26.89 -28.18 9.64
N ARG A 11 26.11 -28.84 8.79
CA ARG A 11 25.51 -28.22 7.61
C ARG A 11 24.54 -27.20 8.14
N TYR A 12 24.96 -25.94 8.21
CA TYR A 12 24.04 -24.83 8.34
C TYR A 12 23.01 -24.96 7.22
N PRO A 13 21.72 -24.80 7.52
CA PRO A 13 20.69 -24.81 6.48
C PRO A 13 21.11 -23.83 5.38
N PRO A 14 20.95 -24.19 4.11
CA PRO A 14 21.28 -23.29 3.00
C PRO A 14 20.56 -21.94 3.18
N SER A 15 21.25 -20.86 2.84
CA SER A 15 20.62 -19.55 2.91
C SER A 15 19.43 -19.47 1.95
N PRO A 16 18.36 -18.70 2.26
CA PRO A 16 17.24 -18.53 1.34
C PRO A 16 17.65 -18.13 -0.07
N ALA A 17 18.74 -17.38 -0.22
CA ALA A 17 19.32 -17.02 -1.51
C ALA A 17 19.82 -18.25 -2.30
N ALA A 18 20.45 -19.21 -1.63
CA ALA A 18 20.92 -20.43 -2.28
C ALA A 18 19.76 -21.33 -2.72
N GLU A 19 18.68 -21.40 -1.93
CA GLU A 19 17.49 -22.18 -2.27
C GLU A 19 16.69 -21.57 -3.43
N LEU A 20 16.68 -20.24 -3.55
CA LEU A 20 16.08 -19.56 -4.72
C LEU A 20 16.79 -19.93 -6.01
N GLY A 21 18.13 -20.07 -5.99
CA GLY A 21 18.90 -20.55 -7.14
C GLY A 21 18.45 -21.93 -7.64
N GLY A 22 18.08 -22.84 -6.73
CA GLY A 22 17.48 -24.14 -7.08
C GLY A 22 16.04 -24.08 -7.59
N SER A 23 15.37 -22.95 -7.43
CA SER A 23 13.95 -22.76 -7.77
C SER A 23 13.73 -21.99 -9.08
N GLY A 24 14.76 -21.86 -9.95
CA GLY A 24 14.65 -21.18 -11.26
C GLY A 24 14.89 -19.66 -11.20
N PHE A 25 15.61 -19.19 -10.17
CA PHE A 25 16.01 -17.79 -10.03
C PHE A 25 17.54 -17.68 -10.04
N ALA A 26 18.11 -16.98 -11.00
CA ALA A 26 19.54 -16.66 -11.08
C ALA A 26 19.85 -15.27 -10.52
N ASP A 27 21.13 -14.93 -10.38
CA ASP A 27 21.63 -13.61 -9.97
C ASP A 27 20.99 -13.08 -8.68
N VAL A 28 20.81 -13.96 -7.70
CA VAL A 28 20.10 -13.66 -6.44
C VAL A 28 20.88 -12.66 -5.61
N GLN A 29 20.37 -11.44 -5.50
CA GLN A 29 20.98 -10.35 -4.74
C GLN A 29 19.99 -9.83 -3.69
N GLU A 30 20.39 -9.79 -2.41
CA GLU A 30 19.58 -9.15 -1.36
C GLU A 30 19.49 -7.64 -1.62
N ILE A 31 18.27 -7.11 -1.65
CA ILE A 31 17.99 -5.67 -1.85
C ILE A 31 17.24 -5.04 -0.68
N GLY A 32 16.72 -5.85 0.25
CA GLY A 32 16.04 -5.35 1.43
C GLY A 32 15.79 -6.46 2.45
N ARG A 33 15.77 -6.06 3.73
CA ARG A 33 15.48 -6.94 4.86
C ARG A 33 14.55 -6.21 5.83
N GLY A 34 13.50 -6.89 6.25
CA GLY A 34 12.51 -6.35 7.21
C GLY A 34 12.10 -7.40 8.24
N GLY A 35 11.20 -7.03 9.15
CA GLY A 35 10.73 -7.92 10.22
C GLY A 35 10.02 -9.18 9.74
N PHE A 36 9.51 -9.20 8.52
CA PHE A 36 8.74 -10.32 7.97
C PHE A 36 9.51 -11.15 6.93
N GLY A 37 10.71 -10.72 6.52
CA GLY A 37 11.45 -11.45 5.52
C GLY A 37 12.54 -10.65 4.82
N VAL A 38 13.09 -11.27 3.79
CA VAL A 38 14.15 -10.70 2.96
C VAL A 38 13.67 -10.60 1.53
N VAL A 39 13.97 -9.48 0.89
CA VAL A 39 13.66 -9.24 -0.52
C VAL A 39 14.93 -9.38 -1.35
N TYR A 40 14.85 -10.19 -2.39
CA TYR A 40 15.92 -10.41 -3.34
C TYR A 40 15.53 -9.89 -4.72
N ARG A 41 16.48 -9.25 -5.39
CA ARG A 41 16.43 -9.04 -6.84
C ARG A 41 16.99 -10.30 -7.49
N CYS A 42 16.26 -10.85 -8.46
CA CYS A 42 16.65 -12.07 -9.16
C CYS A 42 16.33 -11.95 -10.66
N THR A 43 16.98 -12.79 -11.46
CA THR A 43 16.58 -13.10 -12.83
C THR A 43 15.71 -14.35 -12.81
N GLN A 44 14.45 -14.27 -13.23
CA GLN A 44 13.60 -15.44 -13.43
C GLN A 44 13.97 -16.09 -14.77
N GLU A 45 14.59 -17.28 -14.70
CA GLU A 45 15.25 -17.91 -15.86
C GLU A 45 14.28 -18.24 -17.00
N ASP A 46 13.09 -18.79 -16.69
CA ASP A 46 12.10 -19.21 -17.69
C ASP A 46 11.62 -18.07 -18.59
N LEU A 47 11.67 -16.83 -18.14
CA LEU A 47 11.15 -15.65 -18.85
C LEU A 47 12.22 -14.59 -19.09
N ASP A 48 13.47 -14.86 -18.71
CA ASP A 48 14.62 -13.95 -18.83
C ASP A 48 14.27 -12.51 -18.38
N ARG A 49 13.65 -12.41 -17.20
CA ARG A 49 13.21 -11.11 -16.67
C ARG A 49 13.68 -10.88 -15.24
N THR A 50 13.96 -9.62 -14.89
CA THR A 50 14.28 -9.22 -13.52
C THR A 50 13.00 -9.17 -12.68
N VAL A 51 13.03 -9.81 -11.51
CA VAL A 51 11.93 -9.85 -10.55
C VAL A 51 12.42 -9.53 -9.14
N ALA A 52 11.51 -9.13 -8.26
CA ALA A 52 11.74 -9.11 -6.82
C ALA A 52 11.10 -10.36 -6.20
N VAL A 53 11.86 -11.06 -5.36
CA VAL A 53 11.40 -12.25 -4.63
C VAL A 53 11.48 -11.95 -3.14
N LYS A 54 10.33 -11.88 -2.49
CA LYS A 54 10.22 -11.71 -1.04
C LYS A 54 10.09 -13.07 -0.38
N VAL A 55 11.09 -13.49 0.38
CA VAL A 55 11.10 -14.75 1.15
C VAL A 55 10.74 -14.42 2.58
N LEU A 56 9.72 -15.09 3.13
CA LEU A 56 9.34 -14.95 4.54
C LEU A 56 10.31 -15.77 5.38
N THR A 57 10.96 -15.10 6.34
CA THR A 57 11.94 -15.73 7.25
C THR A 57 11.35 -16.06 8.62
N VAL A 58 10.05 -15.80 8.81
CA VAL A 58 9.33 -16.17 10.02
C VAL A 58 8.92 -17.63 9.91
N GLU A 59 9.23 -18.42 10.94
CA GLU A 59 8.71 -19.77 11.04
C GLU A 59 7.19 -19.73 11.09
N LEU A 60 6.58 -20.26 10.06
CA LEU A 60 5.12 -20.38 9.99
C LEU A 60 4.73 -21.84 10.29
N ASP A 61 3.85 -22.01 11.27
CA ASP A 61 3.16 -23.28 11.43
C ASP A 61 2.26 -23.56 10.22
N GLU A 62 1.72 -24.76 10.12
CA GLU A 62 0.94 -25.20 8.97
C GLU A 62 -0.32 -24.33 8.77
N GLU A 63 -0.94 -23.84 9.87
CA GLU A 63 -2.12 -22.98 9.80
C GLU A 63 -1.78 -21.60 9.24
N ASN A 64 -0.73 -20.97 9.72
CA ASN A 64 -0.28 -19.67 9.24
C ASN A 64 0.24 -19.75 7.79
N ARG A 65 0.88 -20.86 7.41
CA ARG A 65 1.27 -21.12 6.03
C ARG A 65 0.07 -21.23 5.10
N ALA A 66 -0.95 -22.01 5.50
CA ALA A 66 -2.20 -22.13 4.75
C ALA A 66 -2.94 -20.77 4.65
N ARG A 67 -2.90 -19.94 5.72
CA ARG A 67 -3.45 -18.58 5.73
C ARG A 67 -2.73 -17.70 4.74
N PHE A 68 -1.38 -17.71 4.74
CA PHE A 68 -0.57 -16.97 3.78
C PHE A 68 -1.01 -17.26 2.34
N PHE A 69 -1.05 -18.52 1.92
CA PHE A 69 -1.44 -18.88 0.56
C PHE A 69 -2.89 -18.47 0.22
N ARG A 70 -3.80 -18.51 1.20
CA ARG A 70 -5.18 -18.03 1.01
C ARG A 70 -5.21 -16.51 0.79
N GLU A 71 -4.47 -15.74 1.57
CA GLU A 71 -4.39 -14.29 1.43
C GLU A 71 -3.75 -13.91 0.08
N GLN A 72 -2.67 -14.59 -0.32
CA GLN A 72 -2.05 -14.33 -1.63
C GLN A 72 -2.99 -14.67 -2.81
N ARG A 73 -3.82 -15.72 -2.69
CA ARG A 73 -4.85 -16.01 -3.70
C ARG A 73 -5.95 -14.94 -3.75
N ALA A 74 -6.32 -14.37 -2.60
CA ALA A 74 -7.26 -13.25 -2.56
C ALA A 74 -6.66 -12.00 -3.24
N MET A 75 -5.37 -11.73 -3.02
CA MET A 75 -4.62 -10.68 -3.71
C MET A 75 -4.58 -10.85 -5.23
N GLY A 76 -4.59 -12.09 -5.72
CA GLY A 76 -4.70 -12.37 -7.15
C GLY A 76 -5.92 -11.74 -7.82
N ARG A 77 -6.99 -11.40 -7.07
CA ARG A 77 -8.17 -10.68 -7.58
C ARG A 77 -7.89 -9.21 -7.88
N LEU A 78 -6.81 -8.64 -7.34
CA LEU A 78 -6.37 -7.27 -7.57
C LEU A 78 -5.37 -7.17 -8.72
N THR A 79 -5.03 -8.30 -9.36
CA THR A 79 -4.14 -8.34 -10.53
C THR A 79 -4.67 -7.45 -11.65
N GLY A 80 -3.80 -6.61 -12.20
CA GLY A 80 -4.16 -5.65 -13.24
C GLY A 80 -4.65 -4.29 -12.74
N HIS A 81 -4.75 -4.08 -11.42
CA HIS A 81 -4.97 -2.74 -10.90
C HIS A 81 -3.71 -1.87 -11.10
N PRO A 82 -3.82 -0.67 -11.72
CA PRO A 82 -2.64 0.11 -12.14
C PRO A 82 -1.78 0.66 -10.99
N ASN A 83 -2.27 0.60 -9.77
CA ASN A 83 -1.57 1.13 -8.58
C ASN A 83 -1.47 0.10 -7.45
N ILE A 84 -1.48 -1.19 -7.78
CA ILE A 84 -1.23 -2.30 -6.86
C ILE A 84 -0.19 -3.22 -7.49
N VAL A 85 0.86 -3.54 -6.73
CA VAL A 85 1.91 -4.45 -7.19
C VAL A 85 1.32 -5.83 -7.51
N ASN A 86 1.54 -6.31 -8.72
CA ASN A 86 1.05 -7.60 -9.16
C ASN A 86 1.84 -8.75 -8.50
N ILE A 87 1.15 -9.79 -8.05
CA ILE A 87 1.79 -11.05 -7.67
C ILE A 87 1.97 -11.88 -8.94
N LEU A 88 3.22 -12.15 -9.29
CA LEU A 88 3.57 -12.93 -10.48
C LEU A 88 3.55 -14.44 -10.20
N GLN A 89 4.01 -14.82 -8.98
CA GLN A 89 4.10 -16.21 -8.56
C GLN A 89 4.15 -16.28 -7.03
N VAL A 90 3.70 -17.39 -6.49
CA VAL A 90 3.83 -17.73 -5.07
C VAL A 90 4.41 -19.15 -4.98
N GLY A 91 5.34 -19.38 -4.07
CA GLY A 91 5.97 -20.68 -3.87
C GLY A 91 6.51 -20.84 -2.47
N ALA A 92 7.26 -21.93 -2.27
CA ALA A 92 8.03 -22.19 -1.08
C ALA A 92 9.42 -22.68 -1.48
N THR A 93 10.44 -22.31 -0.69
CA THR A 93 11.80 -22.80 -0.83
C THR A 93 11.89 -24.29 -0.39
N ASP A 94 13.01 -24.95 -0.64
CA ASP A 94 13.21 -26.35 -0.23
C ASP A 94 13.13 -26.53 1.30
N SER A 95 13.52 -25.51 2.07
CA SER A 95 13.33 -25.48 3.53
C SER A 95 11.89 -25.19 3.97
N GLY A 96 10.97 -24.93 3.02
CA GLY A 96 9.55 -24.66 3.28
C GLY A 96 9.23 -23.20 3.55
N CYS A 97 10.18 -22.25 3.43
CA CYS A 97 9.93 -20.84 3.58
C CYS A 97 9.07 -20.30 2.41
N PRO A 98 7.89 -19.70 2.66
CA PRO A 98 7.09 -19.15 1.60
C PRO A 98 7.75 -17.95 0.92
N TYR A 99 7.55 -17.81 -0.39
CA TYR A 99 8.00 -16.64 -1.12
C TYR A 99 6.95 -16.11 -2.09
N ILE A 100 7.06 -14.81 -2.38
CA ILE A 100 6.24 -14.09 -3.37
C ILE A 100 7.17 -13.50 -4.42
N VAL A 101 6.82 -13.71 -5.70
CA VAL A 101 7.49 -13.10 -6.85
C VAL A 101 6.65 -11.93 -7.34
N MET A 102 7.28 -10.79 -7.52
CA MET A 102 6.63 -9.55 -7.99
C MET A 102 7.54 -8.80 -8.98
N PRO A 103 7.04 -7.83 -9.75
CA PRO A 103 7.87 -6.96 -10.56
C PRO A 103 8.97 -6.29 -9.71
N TYR A 104 10.17 -6.17 -10.27
CA TYR A 104 11.22 -5.38 -9.67
C TYR A 104 11.04 -3.91 -10.03
N HIS A 105 11.07 -3.03 -9.04
CA HIS A 105 10.92 -1.57 -9.20
C HIS A 105 12.26 -0.89 -8.92
N PRO A 106 13.03 -0.51 -9.95
CA PRO A 106 14.38 0.06 -9.77
C PRO A 106 14.36 1.47 -9.18
N GLN A 107 13.24 2.19 -9.26
CA GLN A 107 13.08 3.51 -8.64
C GLN A 107 12.78 3.45 -7.14
N ASN A 108 12.77 2.22 -6.57
CA ASN A 108 12.63 2.00 -5.15
C ASN A 108 11.27 2.45 -4.56
N SER A 109 11.21 2.72 -3.27
CA SER A 109 9.99 3.11 -2.57
C SER A 109 9.83 4.64 -2.49
N LEU A 110 8.60 5.08 -2.21
CA LEU A 110 8.30 6.47 -1.88
C LEU A 110 9.13 6.97 -0.68
N GLU A 111 9.41 6.10 0.30
CA GLU A 111 10.26 6.43 1.44
C GLU A 111 11.69 6.78 0.98
N ALA A 112 12.28 5.95 0.12
CA ALA A 112 13.60 6.23 -0.45
C ALA A 112 13.59 7.53 -1.26
N ARG A 113 12.56 7.74 -2.08
CA ARG A 113 12.39 8.96 -2.88
C ARG A 113 12.31 10.22 -2.02
N VAL A 114 11.55 10.18 -0.91
CA VAL A 114 11.43 11.33 0.02
C VAL A 114 12.73 11.54 0.78
N ARG A 115 13.37 10.48 1.25
CA ARG A 115 14.66 10.57 1.96
C ARG A 115 15.76 11.18 1.10
N GLU A 116 15.83 10.83 -0.19
CA GLU A 116 16.90 11.25 -1.10
C GLU A 116 16.61 12.60 -1.74
N GLY A 117 15.35 12.88 -2.08
CA GLY A 117 14.95 14.07 -2.81
C GLY A 117 14.19 15.12 -2.00
N GLY A 118 13.96 14.86 -0.71
CA GLY A 118 13.13 15.73 0.14
C GLY A 118 11.63 15.61 -0.14
N PRO A 119 10.83 16.52 0.47
CA PRO A 119 9.38 16.56 0.31
C PRO A 119 8.95 16.65 -1.15
N LEU A 120 7.80 16.06 -1.46
CA LEU A 120 7.21 16.14 -2.79
C LEU A 120 6.42 17.45 -2.96
N ALA A 121 6.35 17.95 -4.19
CA ALA A 121 5.50 19.07 -4.52
C ALA A 121 4.00 18.70 -4.30
N LEU A 122 3.20 19.69 -3.91
CA LEU A 122 1.78 19.49 -3.59
C LEU A 122 1.01 18.75 -4.70
N ASP A 123 1.22 19.11 -5.96
CA ASP A 123 0.55 18.48 -7.10
C ASP A 123 0.94 17.01 -7.27
N GLN A 124 2.18 16.63 -6.94
CA GLN A 124 2.64 15.24 -6.93
C GLN A 124 1.94 14.46 -5.81
N VAL A 125 1.84 15.03 -4.60
CA VAL A 125 1.15 14.39 -3.48
C VAL A 125 -0.35 14.26 -3.74
N LEU A 126 -0.99 15.22 -4.40
CA LEU A 126 -2.39 15.12 -4.79
C LEU A 126 -2.62 13.96 -5.78
N ARG A 127 -1.74 13.82 -6.77
CA ARG A 127 -1.80 12.67 -7.70
C ARG A 127 -1.58 11.34 -7.01
N LEU A 128 -0.58 11.27 -6.12
CA LEU A 128 -0.31 10.10 -5.29
C LEU A 128 -1.54 9.73 -4.45
N GLY A 129 -2.12 10.69 -3.75
CA GLY A 129 -3.29 10.50 -2.89
C GLY A 129 -4.48 9.89 -3.63
N VAL A 130 -4.81 10.40 -4.84
CA VAL A 130 -5.89 9.85 -5.68
C VAL A 130 -5.63 8.39 -6.05
N LYS A 131 -4.40 8.07 -6.48
CA LYS A 131 -4.04 6.72 -6.92
C LYS A 131 -4.04 5.73 -5.77
N MET A 132 -3.44 6.09 -4.64
CA MET A 132 -3.39 5.24 -3.46
C MET A 132 -4.76 5.06 -2.81
N ALA A 133 -5.60 6.10 -2.75
CA ALA A 133 -6.98 5.96 -2.31
C ALA A 133 -7.78 5.00 -3.20
N GLY A 134 -7.57 5.05 -4.52
CA GLY A 134 -8.18 4.09 -5.46
C GLY A 134 -7.71 2.65 -5.24
N ALA A 135 -6.42 2.46 -4.97
CA ALA A 135 -5.83 1.14 -4.68
C ALA A 135 -6.42 0.55 -3.38
N VAL A 136 -6.42 1.34 -2.30
CA VAL A 136 -6.96 0.95 -0.99
C VAL A 136 -8.46 0.64 -1.08
N GLU A 137 -9.24 1.49 -1.74
CA GLU A 137 -10.69 1.26 -1.97
C GLU A 137 -10.95 -0.02 -2.75
N SER A 138 -10.16 -0.29 -3.80
CA SER A 138 -10.32 -1.51 -4.60
C SER A 138 -10.07 -2.78 -3.77
N ALA A 139 -9.10 -2.74 -2.85
CA ALA A 139 -8.85 -3.83 -1.91
C ALA A 139 -10.00 -3.99 -0.91
N HIS A 140 -10.47 -2.89 -0.32
CA HIS A 140 -11.56 -2.90 0.67
C HIS A 140 -12.87 -3.45 0.09
N ARG A 141 -13.20 -3.16 -1.17
CA ARG A 141 -14.37 -3.74 -1.87
C ARG A 141 -14.31 -5.26 -1.99
N LEU A 142 -13.13 -5.83 -1.96
CA LEU A 142 -12.92 -7.28 -1.97
C LEU A 142 -12.78 -7.87 -0.55
N GLY A 143 -12.97 -7.06 0.50
CA GLY A 143 -12.78 -7.44 1.89
C GLY A 143 -11.32 -7.62 2.29
N ILE A 144 -10.38 -7.06 1.53
CA ILE A 144 -8.94 -7.14 1.78
C ILE A 144 -8.48 -5.85 2.46
N LEU A 145 -7.86 -5.97 3.64
CA LEU A 145 -7.19 -4.86 4.33
C LEU A 145 -5.69 -4.89 4.04
N HIS A 146 -5.09 -3.72 3.89
CA HIS A 146 -3.65 -3.61 3.70
C HIS A 146 -2.87 -3.77 5.01
N ARG A 147 -3.32 -3.10 6.09
CA ARG A 147 -2.81 -3.16 7.47
C ARG A 147 -1.45 -2.51 7.71
N ASP A 148 -0.72 -2.11 6.67
CA ASP A 148 0.61 -1.49 6.78
C ASP A 148 0.84 -0.47 5.66
N VAL A 149 -0.12 0.47 5.48
CA VAL A 149 0.02 1.56 4.49
C VAL A 149 1.06 2.56 4.98
N LYS A 150 2.19 2.64 4.28
CA LYS A 150 3.31 3.53 4.61
C LYS A 150 4.17 3.81 3.37
N PRO A 151 5.03 4.85 3.37
CA PRO A 151 5.87 5.19 2.22
C PRO A 151 6.80 4.06 1.76
N ALA A 152 7.28 3.21 2.68
CA ALA A 152 8.13 2.06 2.35
C ALA A 152 7.43 1.01 1.49
N ASN A 153 6.09 0.91 1.60
CA ASN A 153 5.26 -0.05 0.89
C ASN A 153 4.60 0.55 -0.38
N ILE A 154 4.97 1.76 -0.77
CA ILE A 154 4.58 2.35 -2.06
C ILE A 154 5.81 2.34 -2.96
N LEU A 155 5.82 1.47 -3.95
CA LEU A 155 6.91 1.32 -4.91
C LEU A 155 6.67 2.22 -6.12
N LEU A 156 7.75 2.68 -6.74
CA LEU A 156 7.69 3.53 -7.94
C LEU A 156 8.12 2.71 -9.15
N THR A 157 7.25 2.63 -10.16
CA THR A 157 7.57 1.98 -11.44
C THR A 157 8.62 2.77 -12.21
N ASP A 158 9.16 2.21 -13.29
CA ASP A 158 10.09 2.89 -14.21
C ASP A 158 9.52 4.21 -14.76
N TYR A 159 8.21 4.32 -14.83
CA TYR A 159 7.50 5.51 -15.30
C TYR A 159 7.15 6.50 -14.16
N GLY A 160 7.60 6.22 -12.92
CA GLY A 160 7.29 7.04 -11.75
C GLY A 160 5.86 6.88 -11.23
N GLU A 161 5.14 5.84 -11.68
CA GLU A 161 3.79 5.53 -11.19
C GLU A 161 3.86 4.81 -9.85
N PRO A 162 3.06 5.20 -8.84
CA PRO A 162 3.06 4.54 -7.54
C PRO A 162 2.22 3.27 -7.57
N GLU A 163 2.76 2.20 -7.00
CA GLU A 163 2.09 0.93 -6.77
C GLU A 163 2.18 0.53 -5.29
N LEU A 164 1.05 0.16 -4.70
CA LEU A 164 0.96 -0.29 -3.31
C LEU A 164 1.35 -1.77 -3.22
N ALA A 165 2.34 -2.08 -2.38
CA ALA A 165 2.93 -3.40 -2.17
C ALA A 165 2.65 -3.94 -0.77
N ASP A 166 2.94 -5.21 -0.53
CA ASP A 166 3.00 -5.84 0.80
C ASP A 166 1.66 -5.91 1.57
N PHE A 167 0.57 -6.17 0.87
CA PHE A 167 -0.72 -6.42 1.50
C PHE A 167 -0.70 -7.61 2.47
N GLY A 168 -1.23 -7.42 3.68
CA GLY A 168 -1.60 -8.48 4.61
C GLY A 168 -0.47 -9.28 5.27
N ILE A 169 0.78 -9.13 4.83
CA ILE A 169 1.92 -9.94 5.31
C ILE A 169 2.17 -9.73 6.82
N ALA A 170 1.91 -8.54 7.33
CA ALA A 170 2.12 -8.19 8.74
C ALA A 170 1.26 -9.01 9.72
N HIS A 171 0.14 -9.58 9.29
CA HIS A 171 -0.79 -10.29 10.19
C HIS A 171 -0.51 -11.80 10.32
N ILE A 172 0.30 -12.35 9.43
CA ILE A 172 0.63 -13.78 9.43
C ILE A 172 1.58 -14.14 10.57
N SER A 173 2.35 -13.16 11.02
CA SER A 173 3.41 -13.33 12.03
C SER A 173 2.97 -12.98 13.47
N GLY A 174 1.66 -12.92 13.76
CA GLY A 174 1.18 -12.72 15.15
C GLY A 174 1.02 -11.26 15.59
N GLY A 175 0.94 -10.29 14.69
CA GLY A 175 0.67 -8.90 15.03
C GLY A 175 1.90 -8.14 15.57
N PHE A 176 1.66 -7.02 16.28
CA PHE A 176 2.71 -6.15 16.84
C PHE A 176 3.52 -6.78 18.00
N GLU A 177 3.12 -7.96 18.50
CA GLU A 177 3.84 -8.68 19.54
C GLU A 177 4.74 -9.75 18.93
N THR A 178 6.04 -9.51 18.89
CA THR A 178 7.01 -10.59 18.86
C THR A 178 7.11 -11.21 20.26
N ALA A 179 7.42 -12.50 20.36
CA ALA A 179 7.65 -13.20 21.63
C ALA A 179 8.72 -12.53 22.55
N THR A 180 9.41 -11.52 22.04
CA THR A 180 10.42 -10.69 22.74
C THR A 180 9.92 -9.31 23.15
N GLY A 181 8.62 -8.97 22.94
CA GLY A 181 8.09 -7.63 23.23
C GLY A 181 8.61 -6.54 22.30
N ALA A 182 9.28 -6.89 21.20
CA ALA A 182 9.74 -5.93 20.22
C ALA A 182 8.59 -5.54 19.28
N VAL A 183 8.28 -4.26 19.22
CA VAL A 183 7.31 -3.70 18.28
C VAL A 183 7.89 -3.80 16.87
N THR A 184 7.36 -4.71 16.07
CA THR A 184 7.76 -4.86 14.68
C THR A 184 6.86 -3.97 13.81
N GLY A 185 7.43 -2.94 13.19
CA GLY A 185 6.70 -2.02 12.32
C GLY A 185 7.14 -0.57 12.48
N SER A 186 6.47 0.32 11.78
CA SER A 186 6.69 1.78 11.86
C SER A 186 5.49 2.43 12.57
N PRO A 187 5.50 2.59 13.91
CA PRO A 187 4.36 3.09 14.69
C PRO A 187 3.80 4.41 14.17
N ALA A 188 4.66 5.25 13.58
CA ALA A 188 4.29 6.56 13.04
C ALA A 188 3.20 6.53 11.94
N TYR A 189 2.97 5.38 11.31
CA TYR A 189 1.95 5.18 10.27
C TYR A 189 0.80 4.29 10.73
N THR A 190 0.86 3.77 11.96
CA THR A 190 -0.15 2.87 12.52
C THR A 190 -1.24 3.68 13.21
N ALA A 191 -2.50 3.34 12.95
CA ALA A 191 -3.65 4.00 13.55
C ALA A 191 -3.67 3.84 15.08
N PRO A 192 -4.09 4.88 15.85
CA PRO A 192 -4.11 4.87 17.31
C PRO A 192 -4.88 3.70 17.90
N GLU A 193 -6.03 3.34 17.33
CA GLU A 193 -6.86 2.22 17.77
C GLU A 193 -6.14 0.87 17.63
N VAL A 194 -5.38 0.70 16.55
CA VAL A 194 -4.58 -0.52 16.31
C VAL A 194 -3.41 -0.60 17.28
N LEU A 195 -2.76 0.53 17.59
CA LEU A 195 -1.74 0.60 18.65
C LEU A 195 -2.33 0.31 20.03
N GLY A 196 -3.61 0.63 20.23
CA GLY A 196 -4.39 0.31 21.44
C GLY A 196 -4.80 -1.16 21.55
N GLY A 197 -4.58 -1.96 20.51
CA GLY A 197 -4.91 -3.40 20.47
C GLY A 197 -6.21 -3.74 19.74
N ASP A 198 -6.89 -2.75 19.15
CA ASP A 198 -8.07 -3.03 18.33
C ASP A 198 -7.67 -3.72 17.02
N PRO A 199 -8.54 -4.58 16.47
CA PRO A 199 -8.26 -5.23 15.20
C PRO A 199 -8.15 -4.21 14.06
N PRO A 200 -7.26 -4.44 13.08
CA PRO A 200 -7.16 -3.58 11.90
C PRO A 200 -8.50 -3.45 11.16
N SER A 201 -8.77 -2.24 10.71
CA SER A 201 -10.01 -1.88 10.01
C SER A 201 -9.71 -1.10 8.73
N PRO A 202 -10.69 -0.91 7.81
CA PRO A 202 -10.53 0.00 6.70
C PRO A 202 -10.16 1.43 7.12
N ALA A 203 -10.60 1.90 8.28
CA ALA A 203 -10.23 3.21 8.81
C ALA A 203 -8.74 3.29 9.16
N ALA A 204 -8.15 2.19 9.65
CA ALA A 204 -6.72 2.12 9.93
C ALA A 204 -5.86 2.24 8.66
N ASP A 205 -6.29 1.65 7.54
CA ASP A 205 -5.62 1.84 6.25
C ASP A 205 -5.73 3.30 5.75
N VAL A 206 -6.89 3.95 5.98
CA VAL A 206 -7.10 5.37 5.66
C VAL A 206 -6.19 6.26 6.51
N TYR A 207 -6.02 5.93 7.80
CA TYR A 207 -5.07 6.61 8.67
C TYR A 207 -3.63 6.48 8.14
N GLY A 208 -3.19 5.27 7.82
CA GLY A 208 -1.87 5.02 7.24
C GLY A 208 -1.64 5.78 5.94
N LEU A 209 -2.68 5.88 5.08
CA LEU A 209 -2.62 6.71 3.87
C LEU A 209 -2.48 8.19 4.21
N GLY A 210 -3.25 8.71 5.16
CA GLY A 210 -3.11 10.10 5.64
C GLY A 210 -1.70 10.39 6.17
N ALA A 211 -1.16 9.52 7.01
CA ALA A 211 0.20 9.63 7.54
C ALA A 211 1.27 9.57 6.44
N THR A 212 1.05 8.75 5.42
CA THR A 212 1.92 8.66 4.24
C THR A 212 1.93 9.96 3.45
N LEU A 213 0.75 10.56 3.21
CA LEU A 213 0.64 11.83 2.48
C LEU A 213 1.21 13.00 3.28
N PHE A 214 1.04 12.99 4.62
CA PHE A 214 1.71 13.93 5.50
C PHE A 214 3.23 13.85 5.34
N SER A 215 3.78 12.63 5.42
CA SER A 215 5.22 12.41 5.26
C SER A 215 5.73 12.83 3.88
N ALA A 216 4.97 12.57 2.82
CA ALA A 216 5.33 12.99 1.47
C ALA A 216 5.37 14.52 1.31
N LEU A 217 4.52 15.28 2.04
CA LEU A 217 4.48 16.74 2.02
C LEU A 217 5.57 17.40 2.87
N THR A 218 5.96 16.78 3.98
CA THR A 218 6.83 17.40 4.98
C THR A 218 8.25 16.83 5.00
N GLY A 219 8.45 15.65 4.40
CA GLY A 219 9.71 14.91 4.41
C GLY A 219 9.89 13.99 5.62
N HIS A 220 8.98 14.01 6.60
CA HIS A 220 9.04 13.21 7.83
C HIS A 220 7.65 12.82 8.30
N ALA A 221 7.56 11.75 9.08
CA ALA A 221 6.26 11.32 9.62
C ALA A 221 5.74 12.30 10.69
N ALA A 222 4.40 12.50 10.76
CA ALA A 222 3.75 13.37 11.74
C ALA A 222 4.15 13.05 13.20
N PHE A 223 4.30 11.77 13.50
CA PHE A 223 4.71 11.24 14.78
C PHE A 223 6.02 10.46 14.70
N GLU A 224 6.96 10.98 13.92
CA GLU A 224 8.29 10.38 13.83
C GLU A 224 8.93 10.23 15.19
N ARG A 225 9.66 9.13 15.40
CA ARG A 225 10.37 8.87 16.65
C ARG A 225 11.50 9.88 16.84
N ARG A 226 11.49 10.59 17.97
CA ARG A 226 12.51 11.57 18.30
C ARG A 226 13.79 10.88 18.77
N SER A 227 14.93 11.55 18.61
CA SER A 227 16.21 11.00 19.08
C SER A 227 16.15 10.76 20.59
N GLY A 228 16.49 9.53 21.02
CA GLY A 228 16.43 9.12 22.43
C GLY A 228 15.01 8.82 22.97
N GLU A 229 13.95 8.98 22.16
CA GLU A 229 12.59 8.70 22.60
C GLU A 229 12.34 7.19 22.71
N GLN A 230 11.71 6.76 23.80
CA GLN A 230 11.25 5.39 23.94
C GLN A 230 9.99 5.15 23.10
N VAL A 231 9.80 3.93 22.61
CA VAL A 231 8.64 3.55 21.78
C VAL A 231 7.32 3.84 22.47
N VAL A 232 7.23 3.62 23.79
CA VAL A 232 6.03 3.92 24.60
C VAL A 232 5.70 5.41 24.59
N ALA A 233 6.70 6.30 24.62
CA ALA A 233 6.47 7.74 24.55
C ALA A 233 5.97 8.18 23.16
N GLN A 234 6.47 7.56 22.09
CA GLN A 234 5.93 7.75 20.74
C GLN A 234 4.47 7.28 20.66
N PHE A 235 4.12 6.13 21.23
CA PHE A 235 2.73 5.64 21.28
C PHE A 235 1.81 6.62 22.01
N LEU A 236 2.23 7.15 23.17
CA LEU A 236 1.47 8.16 23.87
C LEU A 236 1.23 9.40 23.02
N ARG A 237 2.22 9.86 22.25
CA ARG A 237 2.04 10.98 21.32
C ARG A 237 1.00 10.67 20.26
N ILE A 238 1.08 9.51 19.61
CA ILE A 238 0.14 9.10 18.56
C ILE A 238 -1.30 9.03 19.10
N THR A 239 -1.48 8.54 20.34
CA THR A 239 -2.80 8.34 20.95
C THR A 239 -3.38 9.59 21.61
N THR A 240 -2.55 10.58 21.97
CA THR A 240 -3.01 11.74 22.75
C THR A 240 -2.88 13.08 22.05
N GLN A 241 -1.94 13.24 21.11
CA GLN A 241 -1.69 14.51 20.45
C GLN A 241 -2.48 14.63 19.14
N GLU A 242 -2.80 15.86 18.78
CA GLU A 242 -3.35 16.16 17.44
C GLU A 242 -2.27 16.06 16.37
N VAL A 243 -2.68 15.79 15.15
CA VAL A 243 -1.79 15.79 13.98
C VAL A 243 -1.24 17.21 13.79
N PRO A 244 0.07 17.38 13.58
CA PRO A 244 0.65 18.70 13.32
C PRO A 244 -0.02 19.40 12.15
N ASP A 245 -0.16 20.72 12.24
CA ASP A 245 -0.87 21.50 11.24
C ASP A 245 -0.01 21.71 9.97
N LEU A 246 -0.46 21.15 8.87
CA LEU A 246 0.23 21.28 7.58
C LEU A 246 0.19 22.72 7.01
N ARG A 247 -0.68 23.60 7.53
CA ARG A 247 -0.71 25.02 7.14
C ARG A 247 0.57 25.75 7.52
N GLU A 248 1.24 25.31 8.58
CA GLU A 248 2.57 25.82 8.98
C GLU A 248 3.64 25.51 7.93
N HIS A 249 3.41 24.52 7.08
CA HIS A 249 4.24 24.16 5.93
C HIS A 249 3.77 24.79 4.60
N GLY A 250 2.84 25.75 4.65
CA GLY A 250 2.30 26.40 3.45
C GLY A 250 1.32 25.55 2.63
N ILE A 251 0.79 24.47 3.23
CA ILE A 251 -0.17 23.59 2.56
C ILE A 251 -1.58 24.22 2.67
N PRO A 252 -2.38 24.22 1.59
CA PRO A 252 -3.74 24.76 1.59
C PRO A 252 -4.65 24.15 2.66
N ASP A 253 -5.58 24.96 3.20
CA ASP A 253 -6.48 24.58 4.30
C ASP A 253 -7.30 23.31 4.00
N ASP A 254 -7.79 23.18 2.78
CA ASP A 254 -8.62 22.05 2.35
C ASP A 254 -7.81 20.74 2.29
N VAL A 255 -6.55 20.79 1.89
CA VAL A 255 -5.63 19.64 1.89
C VAL A 255 -5.26 19.27 3.32
N SER A 256 -4.88 20.26 4.14
CA SER A 256 -4.57 20.07 5.55
C SER A 256 -5.74 19.42 6.29
N ALA A 257 -6.95 19.92 6.07
CA ALA A 257 -8.17 19.37 6.70
C ALA A 257 -8.48 17.93 6.25
N VAL A 258 -8.23 17.57 4.98
CA VAL A 258 -8.44 16.19 4.49
C VAL A 258 -7.45 15.22 5.14
N ILE A 259 -6.17 15.59 5.24
CA ILE A 259 -5.15 14.75 5.88
C ILE A 259 -5.41 14.63 7.38
N ALA A 260 -5.70 15.73 8.08
CA ALA A 260 -6.05 15.71 9.50
C ALA A 260 -7.25 14.81 9.79
N ARG A 261 -8.27 14.82 8.92
CA ARG A 261 -9.43 13.93 9.03
C ARG A 261 -9.06 12.47 8.80
N ALA A 262 -8.24 12.16 7.79
CA ALA A 262 -7.79 10.80 7.53
C ALA A 262 -7.00 10.25 8.73
N MET A 263 -6.26 11.12 9.43
CA MET A 263 -5.48 10.81 10.64
C MET A 263 -6.25 11.07 11.94
N SER A 264 -7.58 11.17 11.91
CA SER A 264 -8.38 11.33 13.12
C SER A 264 -8.23 10.12 14.05
N ARG A 265 -8.13 10.40 15.36
CA ARG A 265 -8.07 9.35 16.41
C ARG A 265 -9.40 8.61 16.61
N ASP A 266 -10.51 9.25 16.22
CA ASP A 266 -11.82 8.61 16.24
C ASP A 266 -12.16 8.13 14.82
N PRO A 267 -12.15 6.82 14.58
CA PRO A 267 -12.46 6.25 13.26
C PRO A 267 -13.88 6.58 12.80
N ILE A 268 -14.78 6.98 13.72
CA ILE A 268 -16.15 7.43 13.40
C ILE A 268 -16.13 8.88 12.88
N SER A 269 -15.30 9.74 13.47
CA SER A 269 -15.16 11.14 13.05
C SER A 269 -14.50 11.29 11.67
N GLY A 270 -13.71 10.32 11.25
CA GLY A 270 -13.14 10.22 9.89
C GLY A 270 -14.16 9.85 8.82
N ARG A 271 -15.34 9.37 9.20
CA ARG A 271 -16.41 9.00 8.25
C ARG A 271 -17.11 10.21 7.64
N PRO A 272 -17.52 10.16 6.35
CA PRO A 272 -18.57 11.03 5.85
C PRO A 272 -19.86 10.78 6.66
N LEU A 273 -20.64 11.82 6.92
CA LEU A 273 -21.97 11.69 7.52
C LEU A 273 -22.77 10.62 6.75
N PRO A 274 -23.39 9.63 7.42
CA PRO A 274 -24.08 8.56 6.75
C PRO A 274 -25.26 9.10 5.94
N PRO A 275 -25.52 8.56 4.75
CA PRO A 275 -26.89 8.55 4.26
C PRO A 275 -27.69 7.69 5.26
N THR A 276 -28.78 8.22 5.74
CA THR A 276 -29.68 7.61 6.70
C THR A 276 -29.98 6.15 6.32
N SER A 277 -29.71 5.22 7.25
CA SER A 277 -30.08 3.80 7.32
C SER A 277 -29.35 2.78 6.44
N GLY A 278 -28.70 1.84 7.09
CA GLY A 278 -28.47 0.46 6.64
C GLY A 278 -26.99 0.08 6.38
N ASN A 279 -26.50 -0.86 7.17
CA ASN A 279 -25.27 -1.66 7.03
C ASN A 279 -23.92 -1.02 7.33
N SER A 280 -23.27 -1.53 8.36
CA SER A 280 -21.96 -1.09 8.87
C SER A 280 -20.77 -1.30 7.92
N TYR A 281 -20.90 -2.08 6.86
CA TYR A 281 -19.87 -2.26 5.82
C TYR A 281 -19.84 -1.16 4.76
N GLU A 282 -20.96 -0.49 4.48
CA GLU A 282 -21.04 0.59 3.48
C GLU A 282 -20.35 1.88 3.92
N GLY A 283 -20.20 2.10 5.23
CA GLY A 283 -19.60 3.32 5.78
C GLY A 283 -18.10 3.49 5.47
N CYS A 284 -17.33 2.40 5.41
CA CYS A 284 -15.88 2.45 5.16
C CYS A 284 -15.54 2.68 3.69
N ASN A 285 -16.31 2.06 2.78
CA ASN A 285 -16.16 2.30 1.34
C ASN A 285 -16.46 3.75 0.97
N ALA A 286 -17.41 4.39 1.68
CA ALA A 286 -17.74 5.80 1.48
C ALA A 286 -16.60 6.75 1.89
N THR A 287 -15.74 6.39 2.85
CA THR A 287 -14.62 7.25 3.30
C THR A 287 -13.51 7.26 2.26
N THR A 288 -13.11 6.12 1.73
CA THR A 288 -12.05 6.03 0.72
C THR A 288 -12.51 6.63 -0.61
N ALA A 289 -13.76 6.37 -1.02
CA ALA A 289 -14.37 7.01 -2.18
C ALA A 289 -14.53 8.54 -1.99
N SER A 290 -14.86 9.01 -0.79
CA SER A 290 -14.90 10.43 -0.44
C SER A 290 -13.52 11.08 -0.48
N LEU A 291 -12.46 10.38 -0.04
CA LEU A 291 -11.09 10.86 -0.18
C LEU A 291 -10.72 11.00 -1.65
N SER A 292 -10.91 9.98 -2.48
CA SER A 292 -10.59 10.04 -3.91
C SER A 292 -11.37 11.16 -4.63
N THR A 293 -12.65 11.34 -4.32
CA THR A 293 -13.50 12.40 -4.88
C THR A 293 -13.07 13.80 -4.40
N ARG A 294 -12.71 13.94 -3.12
CA ARG A 294 -12.21 15.22 -2.59
C ARG A 294 -10.84 15.58 -3.14
N TRP A 295 -9.95 14.62 -3.31
CA TRP A 295 -8.66 14.84 -3.95
C TRP A 295 -8.80 15.28 -5.42
N HIS A 296 -9.79 14.77 -6.15
CA HIS A 296 -10.15 15.26 -7.49
C HIS A 296 -10.62 16.72 -7.46
N PHE A 297 -11.37 17.12 -6.44
CA PHE A 297 -11.87 18.50 -6.27
C PHE A 297 -10.73 19.49 -5.96
N VAL A 298 -9.78 19.09 -5.09
CA VAL A 298 -8.61 19.90 -4.76
C VAL A 298 -7.69 20.08 -5.98
N ARG A 299 -7.58 19.04 -6.84
CA ARG A 299 -6.78 19.09 -8.06
C ARG A 299 -7.35 20.03 -9.15
N ASN A 300 -8.63 20.41 -9.07
CA ASN A 300 -9.28 21.22 -10.11
C ASN A 300 -10.08 22.41 -9.51
N PRO A 301 -9.39 23.39 -8.88
CA PRO A 301 -10.05 24.54 -8.26
C PRO A 301 -10.75 25.47 -9.26
N MET A 302 -10.45 25.38 -10.56
CA MET A 302 -10.99 26.29 -11.60
C MET A 302 -12.46 26.04 -11.99
N ARG A 303 -13.17 25.09 -11.38
CA ARG A 303 -14.62 24.91 -11.60
C ARG A 303 -15.51 25.47 -10.50
N ARG A 304 -14.97 26.28 -9.59
CA ARG A 304 -15.81 27.10 -8.69
C ARG A 304 -16.05 28.46 -9.31
N GLY A 305 -17.22 28.60 -9.87
CA GLY A 305 -17.80 29.89 -10.12
C GLY A 305 -17.82 30.32 -11.57
N THR A 306 -18.97 30.26 -12.12
CA THR A 306 -19.70 31.48 -12.41
C THR A 306 -21.14 31.08 -12.60
N GLY A 307 -21.96 31.82 -11.89
CA GLY A 307 -23.36 31.67 -11.71
C GLY A 307 -24.20 31.68 -12.98
N SER A 308 -25.37 31.17 -12.74
CA SER A 308 -26.63 31.56 -13.36
C SER A 308 -26.51 32.29 -14.69
N ASN A 309 -26.72 31.57 -15.79
CA ASN A 309 -27.50 32.10 -16.89
C ASN A 309 -28.28 30.95 -17.55
N ARG A 310 -29.54 30.87 -17.23
CA ARG A 310 -30.52 30.10 -18.00
C ARG A 310 -30.76 30.86 -19.30
N PRO A 311 -30.58 30.24 -20.45
CA PRO A 311 -31.31 30.66 -21.63
C PRO A 311 -32.63 29.89 -21.69
N ARG A 312 -33.67 30.68 -21.94
CA ARG A 312 -35.06 30.28 -22.23
C ARG A 312 -35.11 29.31 -23.41
N ALA A 313 -36.08 28.43 -23.35
CA ALA A 313 -36.56 27.61 -24.44
C ALA A 313 -36.90 28.45 -25.67
N ALA A 314 -36.48 27.94 -26.82
CA ALA A 314 -37.10 28.30 -28.11
C ALA A 314 -37.24 26.99 -28.92
N ASP A 315 -38.50 26.73 -29.23
CA ASP A 315 -38.99 25.69 -30.14
C ASP A 315 -38.31 25.73 -31.50
N GLY A 316 -38.08 24.57 -32.09
CA GLY A 316 -37.61 24.48 -33.45
C GLY A 316 -37.45 23.04 -33.96
N CYS A 317 -38.56 22.35 -34.12
CA CYS A 317 -38.72 21.13 -34.89
C CYS A 317 -38.25 21.34 -36.36
N ARG A 318 -37.26 20.58 -36.83
CA ARG A 318 -37.16 20.20 -38.23
C ARG A 318 -36.41 18.85 -38.40
N SER A 319 -37.17 17.94 -38.93
CA SER A 319 -36.82 16.65 -39.51
C SER A 319 -35.94 16.79 -40.74
N LEU A 320 -35.04 15.83 -41.01
CA LEU A 320 -34.74 15.18 -42.29
C LEU A 320 -33.30 14.61 -42.32
N PRO A 321 -32.96 13.72 -43.28
CA PRO A 321 -33.45 12.35 -43.53
C PRO A 321 -32.31 11.28 -43.50
N ARG A 322 -32.75 10.05 -43.47
CA ARG A 322 -31.91 8.84 -43.64
C ARG A 322 -31.30 8.80 -45.01
N ARG A 323 -30.01 8.54 -45.14
CA ARG A 323 -29.40 7.81 -46.23
C ARG A 323 -28.40 6.79 -45.72
N GLY A 324 -28.65 5.55 -46.09
CA GLY A 324 -27.79 4.43 -45.83
C GLY A 324 -26.63 4.37 -46.82
N ALA A 325 -25.56 3.75 -46.41
CA ALA A 325 -24.63 2.98 -47.25
C ALA A 325 -23.88 2.00 -46.35
N ARG A 326 -24.13 0.75 -46.58
CA ARG A 326 -23.31 -0.38 -46.17
C ARG A 326 -21.94 -0.29 -46.85
N ARG A 327 -20.88 -0.57 -46.12
CA ARG A 327 -19.68 -1.23 -46.69
C ARG A 327 -19.12 -2.20 -45.65
N ASP A 328 -19.20 -3.45 -46.02
CA ASP A 328 -18.44 -4.57 -45.47
C ASP A 328 -16.94 -4.31 -45.62
N VAL A 329 -16.16 -4.61 -44.61
CA VAL A 329 -14.80 -5.14 -44.71
C VAL A 329 -14.54 -6.04 -43.51
N SER A 330 -14.42 -7.33 -43.75
CA SER A 330 -13.81 -8.33 -42.84
C SER A 330 -12.38 -8.63 -43.32
N PRO A 331 -11.66 -9.68 -42.78
CA PRO A 331 -10.87 -9.57 -41.57
C PRO A 331 -9.37 -9.83 -41.83
N TRP A 332 -8.65 -9.79 -40.80
CA TRP A 332 -7.23 -10.07 -40.60
C TRP A 332 -6.60 -11.25 -41.35
N ASN A 333 -5.40 -11.03 -41.85
CA ASN A 333 -4.26 -11.93 -41.89
C ASN A 333 -3.14 -11.33 -41.03
#